data_5214f1e97ba33f553036d96cb4c71330
#
_entry.id   5214f1e97ba33f553036d96cb4c71330
#
_cell.length_a   1.000
_cell.length_b   1.000
_cell.length_c   1.000
_cell.angle_alpha   90.00
_cell.angle_beta   90.00
_cell.angle_gamma   90.00
#
_symmetry.space_group_name_H-M   'P 1'
#
loop_
_entity.id
_entity.type
_entity.pdbx_description
1 polymer ?
#
loop_
_entity_poly.entity_id
_entity_poly.type
_entity_poly.pdbx_seq_one_letter_code
_entity_poly.pdbx_strand_id
1 'polypeptide(L)'
;MRIFITLISLCIASLLFAQQESSDVRRGNRQYNDSNYTEAEVNYRRGIDKNASSFEAYYNLGNALFRQEKYPEALEAYAQAEKLLDANDQQQKEELANRLAATYHNMGNAYYVQQQYDKAIAAYQQSLRQNPKDHETRYNLVKAMQQLQQQQNQQQQQQGQQQLQ
;
A
#
# COMPACT_ATOMS: atom_id res chain seq x y z
N MET A 1 -37.17 25.50 -15.59
CA MET A 1 -35.79 25.94 -15.85
C MET A 1 -34.98 26.18 -14.56
N ARG A 2 -35.48 26.93 -13.57
CA ARG A 2 -34.77 27.18 -12.29
C ARG A 2 -34.45 25.92 -11.47
N ILE A 3 -35.34 24.95 -11.42
CA ILE A 3 -35.16 23.67 -10.68
C ILE A 3 -34.06 22.79 -11.29
N PHE A 4 -33.93 22.78 -12.63
CA PHE A 4 -32.86 22.04 -13.34
C PHE A 4 -31.49 22.65 -13.08
N ILE A 5 -31.37 23.96 -12.98
CA ILE A 5 -30.10 24.65 -12.70
C ILE A 5 -29.64 24.36 -11.28
N THR A 6 -30.55 24.30 -10.30
CA THR A 6 -30.22 23.96 -8.91
C THR A 6 -29.79 22.50 -8.72
N LEU A 7 -30.39 21.57 -9.44
CA LEU A 7 -30.00 20.16 -9.40
C LEU A 7 -28.59 19.91 -10.03
N ILE A 8 -28.32 20.57 -11.15
CA ILE A 8 -26.99 20.52 -11.79
C ILE A 8 -25.94 21.13 -10.90
N SER A 9 -26.21 22.25 -10.23
CA SER A 9 -25.31 22.91 -9.29
C SER A 9 -25.00 22.03 -8.08
N LEU A 10 -25.97 21.29 -7.55
CA LEU A 10 -25.79 20.36 -6.43
C LEU A 10 -24.94 19.16 -6.82
N CYS A 11 -25.14 18.61 -8.06
CA CYS A 11 -24.33 17.50 -8.55
C CYS A 11 -22.86 17.90 -8.81
N ILE A 12 -22.61 19.10 -9.32
CA ILE A 12 -21.24 19.58 -9.54
C ILE A 12 -20.54 19.83 -8.21
N ALA A 13 -21.26 20.36 -7.20
CA ALA A 13 -20.70 20.56 -5.86
C ALA A 13 -20.29 19.23 -5.20
N SER A 14 -21.10 18.19 -5.33
CA SER A 14 -20.78 16.86 -4.78
C SER A 14 -19.57 16.20 -5.47
N LEU A 15 -19.41 16.39 -6.78
CA LEU A 15 -18.24 15.90 -7.53
C LEU A 15 -16.94 16.62 -7.15
N LEU A 16 -17.01 17.92 -6.84
CA LEU A 16 -15.84 18.69 -6.39
C LEU A 16 -15.40 18.32 -4.97
N PHE A 17 -16.31 17.87 -4.10
CA PHE A 17 -15.96 17.41 -2.74
C PHE A 17 -15.33 16.01 -2.74
N ALA A 18 -15.62 15.16 -3.72
CA ALA A 18 -15.11 13.80 -3.79
C ALA A 18 -13.61 13.69 -4.15
N GLN A 19 -13.03 14.73 -4.72
CA GLN A 19 -11.62 14.74 -5.16
C GLN A 19 -10.68 15.57 -4.29
N GLN A 20 -11.18 16.26 -3.28
CA GLN A 20 -10.31 17.08 -2.44
C GLN A 20 -9.69 16.25 -1.33
N GLU A 21 -8.41 15.91 -1.49
CA GLU A 21 -7.59 15.32 -0.43
C GLU A 21 -7.78 16.09 0.88
N SER A 22 -8.08 15.39 1.96
CA SER A 22 -8.37 16.03 3.24
C SER A 22 -7.18 16.89 3.73
N SER A 23 -7.47 17.97 4.44
CA SER A 23 -6.43 18.84 5.00
C SER A 23 -5.47 18.08 5.92
N ASP A 24 -5.96 17.00 6.58
CA ASP A 24 -5.14 16.17 7.45
C ASP A 24 -4.20 15.28 6.64
N VAL A 25 -4.66 14.68 5.54
CA VAL A 25 -3.79 13.89 4.66
C VAL A 25 -2.69 14.78 4.06
N ARG A 26 -3.02 15.98 3.58
CA ARG A 26 -2.01 16.93 3.09
C ARG A 26 -1.01 17.34 4.17
N ARG A 27 -1.46 17.48 5.44
CA ARG A 27 -0.55 17.74 6.56
C ARG A 27 0.34 16.53 6.83
N GLY A 28 -0.24 15.33 6.81
CA GLY A 28 0.50 14.08 6.92
C GLY A 28 1.59 13.96 5.86
N ASN A 29 1.27 14.28 4.60
CA ASN A 29 2.24 14.26 3.50
C ASN A 29 3.41 15.23 3.74
N ARG A 30 3.15 16.43 4.27
CA ARG A 30 4.24 17.34 4.64
C ARG A 30 5.12 16.75 5.73
N GLN A 31 4.52 16.23 6.83
CA GLN A 31 5.29 15.61 7.92
C GLN A 31 6.10 14.41 7.43
N TYR A 32 5.52 13.59 6.54
CA TYR A 32 6.23 12.46 5.95
C TYR A 32 7.46 12.91 5.13
N ASN A 33 7.32 13.96 4.31
CA ASN A 33 8.41 14.52 3.52
C ASN A 33 9.52 15.13 4.41
N ASP A 34 9.14 15.67 5.58
CA ASP A 34 10.07 16.17 6.60
C ASP A 34 10.66 15.04 7.47
N SER A 35 10.40 13.77 7.12
CA SER A 35 10.80 12.57 7.87
C SER A 35 10.20 12.47 9.30
N ASN A 36 9.17 13.26 9.60
CA ASN A 36 8.43 13.22 10.86
C ASN A 36 7.32 12.16 10.80
N TYR A 37 7.71 10.89 10.73
CA TYR A 37 6.78 9.79 10.41
C TYR A 37 5.72 9.56 11.50
N THR A 38 6.03 9.83 12.76
CA THR A 38 5.05 9.74 13.86
C THR A 38 3.95 10.79 13.73
N GLU A 39 4.32 12.04 13.42
CA GLU A 39 3.35 13.10 13.19
C GLU A 39 2.56 12.89 11.88
N ALA A 40 3.20 12.32 10.86
CA ALA A 40 2.52 11.90 9.64
C ALA A 40 1.44 10.86 9.95
N GLU A 41 1.76 9.81 10.73
CA GLU A 41 0.81 8.79 11.20
C GLU A 41 -0.41 9.42 11.88
N VAL A 42 -0.20 10.32 12.83
CA VAL A 42 -1.29 11.01 13.57
C VAL A 42 -2.21 11.75 12.59
N ASN A 43 -1.64 12.45 11.62
CA ASN A 43 -2.43 13.21 10.65
C ASN A 43 -3.18 12.28 9.67
N TYR A 44 -2.59 11.16 9.23
CA TYR A 44 -3.29 10.19 8.38
C TYR A 44 -4.44 9.50 9.11
N ARG A 45 -4.26 9.14 10.39
CA ARG A 45 -5.36 8.58 11.22
C ARG A 45 -6.51 9.57 11.37
N ARG A 46 -6.24 10.86 11.58
CA ARG A 46 -7.28 11.91 11.58
C ARG A 46 -7.98 12.04 10.22
N GLY A 47 -7.25 11.85 9.13
CA GLY A 47 -7.83 11.80 7.79
C GLY A 47 -8.80 10.64 7.63
N ILE A 48 -8.44 9.46 8.13
CA ILE A 48 -9.27 8.25 8.14
C ILE A 48 -10.51 8.44 9.02
N ASP A 49 -10.37 9.03 10.21
CA ASP A 49 -11.51 9.32 11.11
C ASP A 49 -12.57 10.22 10.44
N LYS A 50 -12.13 11.14 9.57
CA LYS A 50 -13.03 12.03 8.81
C LYS A 50 -13.58 11.37 7.55
N ASN A 51 -12.83 10.51 6.91
CA ASN A 51 -13.21 9.78 5.70
C ASN A 51 -12.57 8.39 5.69
N ALA A 52 -13.31 7.42 6.21
CA ALA A 52 -12.89 6.01 6.25
C ALA A 52 -12.77 5.35 4.86
N SER A 53 -13.18 6.03 3.78
CA SER A 53 -13.06 5.55 2.40
C SER A 53 -11.91 6.19 1.63
N SER A 54 -10.97 6.86 2.32
CA SER A 54 -9.80 7.47 1.68
C SER A 54 -8.69 6.44 1.45
N PHE A 55 -8.51 6.01 0.21
CA PHE A 55 -7.37 5.20 -0.21
C PHE A 55 -6.05 5.87 0.18
N GLU A 56 -5.89 7.15 -0.14
CA GLU A 56 -4.67 7.92 0.10
C GLU A 56 -4.29 7.96 1.58
N ALA A 57 -5.28 8.10 2.46
CA ALA A 57 -5.04 8.13 3.90
C ALA A 57 -4.49 6.79 4.42
N TYR A 58 -5.09 5.67 4.00
CA TYR A 58 -4.62 4.33 4.40
C TYR A 58 -3.29 3.97 3.76
N TYR A 59 -3.11 4.24 2.47
CA TYR A 59 -1.86 3.95 1.77
C TYR A 59 -0.68 4.74 2.39
N ASN A 60 -0.87 6.03 2.63
CA ASN A 60 0.16 6.88 3.22
C ASN A 60 0.39 6.58 4.72
N LEU A 61 -0.65 6.14 5.45
CA LEU A 61 -0.50 5.59 6.79
C LEU A 61 0.42 4.37 6.77
N GLY A 62 0.20 3.43 5.84
CA GLY A 62 1.06 2.27 5.66
C GLY A 62 2.52 2.68 5.41
N ASN A 63 2.75 3.67 4.54
CA ASN A 63 4.08 4.20 4.28
C ASN A 63 4.73 4.79 5.55
N ALA A 64 3.99 5.59 6.33
CA ALA A 64 4.51 6.18 7.56
C ALA A 64 4.83 5.13 8.64
N LEU A 65 3.99 4.10 8.77
CA LEU A 65 4.21 2.98 9.68
C LEU A 65 5.42 2.14 9.24
N PHE A 66 5.58 1.87 7.94
CA PHE A 66 6.74 1.18 7.41
C PHE A 66 8.05 1.91 7.74
N ARG A 67 8.08 3.24 7.58
CA ARG A 67 9.26 4.06 7.94
C ARG A 67 9.56 4.09 9.43
N GLN A 68 8.59 3.76 10.27
CA GLN A 68 8.74 3.57 11.72
C GLN A 68 9.04 2.12 12.12
N GLU A 69 9.28 1.23 11.13
CA GLU A 69 9.50 -0.21 11.34
C GLU A 69 8.32 -0.96 11.98
N LYS A 70 7.12 -0.34 11.97
CA LYS A 70 5.86 -0.94 12.42
C LYS A 70 5.25 -1.76 11.27
N TYR A 71 5.95 -2.81 10.85
CA TYR A 71 5.62 -3.55 9.62
C TYR A 71 4.27 -4.27 9.67
N PRO A 72 3.86 -4.92 10.77
CA PRO A 72 2.52 -5.53 10.85
C PRO A 72 1.40 -4.52 10.66
N GLU A 73 1.48 -3.36 11.32
CA GLU A 73 0.47 -2.30 11.22
C GLU A 73 0.49 -1.64 9.82
N ALA A 74 1.68 -1.54 9.21
CA ALA A 74 1.79 -1.06 7.82
C ALA A 74 1.05 -1.99 6.86
N LEU A 75 1.19 -3.32 7.02
CA LEU A 75 0.47 -4.31 6.22
C LEU A 75 -1.04 -4.21 6.40
N GLU A 76 -1.54 -3.98 7.62
CA GLU A 76 -2.95 -3.75 7.88
C GLU A 76 -3.46 -2.51 7.15
N ALA A 77 -2.71 -1.39 7.20
CA ALA A 77 -3.07 -0.16 6.52
C ALA A 77 -3.09 -0.35 4.99
N TYR A 78 -2.11 -1.02 4.40
CA TYR A 78 -2.10 -1.34 2.96
C TYR A 78 -3.26 -2.26 2.56
N ALA A 79 -3.62 -3.24 3.39
CA ALA A 79 -4.75 -4.11 3.13
C ALA A 79 -6.09 -3.36 3.18
N GLN A 80 -6.23 -2.34 4.02
CA GLN A 80 -7.40 -1.45 3.99
C GLN A 80 -7.41 -0.57 2.74
N ALA A 81 -6.26 -0.03 2.33
CA ALA A 81 -6.14 0.73 1.09
C ALA A 81 -6.57 -0.11 -0.13
N GLU A 82 -6.08 -1.36 -0.23
CA GLU A 82 -6.45 -2.30 -1.29
C GLU A 82 -7.97 -2.52 -1.36
N LYS A 83 -8.62 -2.76 -0.22
CA LYS A 83 -10.08 -3.01 -0.16
C LYS A 83 -10.92 -1.83 -0.66
N LEU A 84 -10.39 -0.61 -0.60
CA LEU A 84 -11.07 0.59 -1.06
C LEU A 84 -11.00 0.79 -2.58
N LEU A 85 -10.20 -0.01 -3.27
CA LEU A 85 -10.07 0.05 -4.72
C LEU A 85 -11.15 -0.82 -5.38
N ASP A 86 -12.08 -0.19 -6.09
CA ASP A 86 -13.15 -0.89 -6.83
C ASP A 86 -12.62 -1.39 -8.17
N ALA A 87 -12.42 -2.71 -8.28
CA ALA A 87 -11.98 -3.37 -9.50
C ALA A 87 -12.96 -3.22 -10.69
N ASN A 88 -14.19 -2.77 -10.44
CA ASN A 88 -15.22 -2.60 -11.48
C ASN A 88 -15.24 -1.17 -12.07
N ASP A 89 -14.44 -0.24 -11.54
CA ASP A 89 -14.33 1.11 -12.10
C ASP A 89 -13.56 1.10 -13.43
N GLN A 90 -14.31 0.92 -14.53
CA GLN A 90 -13.76 0.89 -15.89
C GLN A 90 -13.24 2.25 -16.36
N GLN A 91 -13.68 3.35 -15.75
CA GLN A 91 -13.27 4.71 -16.15
C GLN A 91 -11.88 5.08 -15.62
N GLN A 92 -11.46 4.46 -14.51
CA GLN A 92 -10.17 4.71 -13.85
C GLN A 92 -9.24 3.48 -13.86
N LYS A 93 -9.40 2.60 -14.83
CA LYS A 93 -8.68 1.32 -14.87
C LYS A 93 -7.16 1.43 -14.76
N GLU A 94 -6.55 2.41 -15.43
CA GLU A 94 -5.11 2.64 -15.38
C GLU A 94 -4.68 3.17 -13.99
N GLU A 95 -5.40 4.12 -13.44
CA GLU A 95 -5.18 4.64 -12.08
C GLU A 95 -5.29 3.53 -11.04
N LEU A 96 -6.35 2.71 -11.15
CA LEU A 96 -6.57 1.54 -10.28
C LEU A 96 -5.39 0.58 -10.35
N ALA A 97 -4.93 0.24 -11.55
CA ALA A 97 -3.78 -0.66 -11.74
C ALA A 97 -2.51 -0.07 -11.10
N ASN A 98 -2.25 1.22 -11.26
CA ASN A 98 -1.11 1.89 -10.65
C ASN A 98 -1.18 1.89 -9.12
N ARG A 99 -2.35 2.17 -8.54
CA ARG A 99 -2.57 2.13 -7.08
C ARG A 99 -2.39 0.73 -6.52
N LEU A 100 -2.95 -0.29 -7.17
CA LEU A 100 -2.76 -1.69 -6.80
C LEU A 100 -1.30 -2.11 -6.89
N ALA A 101 -0.61 -1.75 -7.99
CA ALA A 101 0.81 -2.05 -8.16
C ALA A 101 1.64 -1.48 -7.02
N ALA A 102 1.47 -0.20 -6.70
CA ALA A 102 2.19 0.47 -5.62
C ALA A 102 1.89 -0.16 -4.24
N THR A 103 0.61 -0.47 -3.98
CA THR A 103 0.19 -1.08 -2.72
C THR A 103 0.84 -2.46 -2.54
N TYR A 104 0.76 -3.33 -3.54
CA TYR A 104 1.38 -4.66 -3.49
C TYR A 104 2.90 -4.61 -3.44
N HIS A 105 3.55 -3.65 -4.12
CA HIS A 105 4.99 -3.42 -4.02
C HIS A 105 5.39 -3.15 -2.55
N ASN A 106 4.69 -2.22 -1.89
CA ASN A 106 4.98 -1.83 -0.52
C ASN A 106 4.66 -2.96 0.49
N MET A 107 3.59 -3.73 0.26
CA MET A 107 3.33 -4.95 1.04
C MET A 107 4.48 -5.96 0.89
N GLY A 108 4.98 -6.14 -0.33
CA GLY A 108 6.14 -6.99 -0.62
C GLY A 108 7.38 -6.55 0.17
N ASN A 109 7.66 -5.25 0.20
CA ASN A 109 8.76 -4.68 0.98
C ASN A 109 8.57 -4.94 2.48
N ALA A 110 7.35 -4.77 3.01
CA ALA A 110 7.05 -5.01 4.42
C ALA A 110 7.18 -6.50 4.81
N TYR A 111 6.78 -7.43 3.95
CA TYR A 111 7.01 -8.85 4.16
C TYR A 111 8.49 -9.22 4.06
N TYR A 112 9.20 -8.63 3.08
CA TYR A 112 10.63 -8.91 2.87
C TYR A 112 11.48 -8.56 4.09
N VAL A 113 11.30 -7.38 4.69
CA VAL A 113 12.06 -6.96 5.86
C VAL A 113 11.75 -7.81 7.10
N GLN A 114 10.56 -8.42 7.16
CA GLN A 114 10.17 -9.38 8.18
C GLN A 114 10.63 -10.81 7.86
N GLN A 115 11.43 -11.02 6.82
CA GLN A 115 11.90 -12.32 6.34
C GLN A 115 10.78 -13.31 5.97
N GLN A 116 9.57 -12.81 5.70
CA GLN A 116 8.44 -13.59 5.19
C GLN A 116 8.52 -13.64 3.65
N TYR A 117 9.58 -14.28 3.14
CA TYR A 117 9.95 -14.19 1.73
C TYR A 117 8.92 -14.80 0.79
N ASP A 118 8.21 -15.84 1.20
CA ASP A 118 7.09 -16.43 0.45
C ASP A 118 5.97 -15.42 0.20
N LYS A 119 5.58 -14.67 1.24
CA LYS A 119 4.57 -13.61 1.14
C LYS A 119 5.07 -12.41 0.36
N ALA A 120 6.35 -12.04 0.52
CA ALA A 120 6.97 -10.97 -0.26
C ALA A 120 6.92 -11.29 -1.76
N ILE A 121 7.27 -12.53 -2.15
CA ILE A 121 7.21 -13.02 -3.53
C ILE A 121 5.78 -12.89 -4.07
N ALA A 122 4.78 -13.37 -3.32
CA ALA A 122 3.39 -13.30 -3.73
C ALA A 122 2.93 -11.84 -3.95
N ALA A 123 3.28 -10.94 -3.05
CA ALA A 123 2.93 -9.52 -3.15
C ALA A 123 3.62 -8.86 -4.37
N TYR A 124 4.91 -9.08 -4.59
CA TYR A 124 5.61 -8.53 -5.76
C TYR A 124 5.05 -9.09 -7.09
N GLN A 125 4.64 -10.35 -7.13
CA GLN A 125 3.97 -10.91 -8.30
C GLN A 125 2.62 -10.24 -8.56
N GLN A 126 1.85 -9.89 -7.52
CA GLN A 126 0.61 -9.14 -7.68
C GLN A 126 0.88 -7.73 -8.22
N SER A 127 1.89 -7.03 -7.68
CA SER A 127 2.33 -5.74 -8.19
C SER A 127 2.68 -5.81 -9.70
N LEU A 128 3.48 -6.79 -10.11
CA LEU A 128 3.89 -6.97 -11.50
C LEU A 128 2.76 -7.40 -12.45
N ARG A 129 1.68 -8.01 -11.94
CA ARG A 129 0.46 -8.25 -12.74
C ARG A 129 -0.23 -6.95 -13.12
N GLN A 130 -0.20 -5.96 -12.24
CA GLN A 130 -0.78 -4.65 -12.46
C GLN A 130 0.15 -3.75 -13.29
N ASN A 131 1.46 -3.78 -13.01
CA ASN A 131 2.48 -3.04 -13.74
C ASN A 131 3.67 -3.94 -14.15
N PRO A 132 3.59 -4.62 -15.31
CA PRO A 132 4.65 -5.55 -15.75
C PRO A 132 5.98 -4.86 -16.08
N LYS A 133 6.00 -3.53 -16.23
CA LYS A 133 7.21 -2.77 -16.60
C LYS A 133 8.00 -2.28 -15.40
N ASP A 134 7.54 -2.51 -14.17
CA ASP A 134 8.23 -2.10 -12.96
C ASP A 134 9.52 -2.91 -12.74
N HIS A 135 10.65 -2.29 -13.02
CA HIS A 135 11.97 -2.90 -12.87
C HIS A 135 12.38 -3.05 -11.40
N GLU A 136 11.97 -2.13 -10.54
CA GLU A 136 12.26 -2.17 -9.11
C GLU A 136 11.56 -3.36 -8.45
N THR A 137 10.27 -3.49 -8.67
CA THR A 137 9.51 -4.65 -8.17
C THR A 137 10.06 -5.97 -8.68
N ARG A 138 10.47 -6.04 -9.97
CA ARG A 138 11.10 -7.23 -10.52
C ARG A 138 12.44 -7.55 -9.85
N TYR A 139 13.26 -6.58 -9.59
CA TYR A 139 14.51 -6.74 -8.85
C TYR A 139 14.25 -7.27 -7.43
N ASN A 140 13.29 -6.66 -6.72
CA ASN A 140 12.92 -7.05 -5.35
C ASN A 140 12.33 -8.47 -5.31
N LEU A 141 11.54 -8.87 -6.32
CA LEU A 141 11.04 -10.23 -6.48
C LEU A 141 12.19 -11.24 -6.57
N VAL A 142 13.16 -11.01 -7.46
CA VAL A 142 14.31 -11.90 -7.62
C VAL A 142 15.10 -12.01 -6.32
N LYS A 143 15.31 -10.89 -5.65
CA LYS A 143 16.01 -10.83 -4.36
C LYS A 143 15.26 -11.63 -3.28
N ALA A 144 13.93 -11.54 -3.21
CA ALA A 144 13.12 -12.32 -2.28
C ALA A 144 13.19 -13.83 -2.57
N MET A 145 13.17 -14.23 -3.84
CA MET A 145 13.33 -15.64 -4.25
C MET A 145 14.70 -16.20 -3.83
N GLN A 146 15.78 -15.43 -3.99
CA GLN A 146 17.13 -15.83 -3.54
C GLN A 146 17.20 -16.02 -2.03
N GLN A 147 16.60 -15.11 -1.27
CA GLN A 147 16.56 -15.20 0.20
C GLN A 147 15.76 -16.41 0.67
N LEU A 148 14.62 -16.69 0.05
CA LEU A 148 13.82 -17.89 0.36
C LEU A 148 14.61 -19.17 0.13
N GLN A 149 15.32 -19.27 -1.00
CA GLN A 149 16.17 -20.41 -1.31
C GLN A 149 17.29 -20.59 -0.28
N GLN A 150 17.96 -19.51 0.12
CA GLN A 150 18.99 -19.55 1.15
C GLN A 150 18.43 -20.03 2.49
N GLN A 151 17.27 -19.53 2.89
CA GLN A 151 16.59 -19.94 4.13
C GLN A 151 16.25 -21.44 4.11
N GLN A 152 15.74 -21.96 2.99
CA GLN A 152 15.43 -23.38 2.83
C GLN A 152 16.69 -24.27 2.91
N ASN A 153 17.77 -23.86 2.25
CA ASN A 153 19.04 -24.59 2.29
C ASN A 153 19.63 -24.65 3.71
N GLN A 154 19.56 -23.58 4.47
CA GLN A 154 20.01 -23.53 5.86
C GLN A 154 19.19 -24.48 6.75
N GLN A 155 17.87 -24.50 6.58
CA GLN A 155 17.00 -25.41 7.33
C GLN A 155 17.30 -26.88 7.03
N GLN A 156 17.55 -27.22 5.75
CA GLN A 156 17.91 -28.60 5.37
C GLN A 156 19.25 -29.03 5.97
N GLN A 157 20.26 -28.14 5.99
CA GLN A 157 21.56 -28.45 6.61
C GLN A 157 21.44 -28.68 8.12
N GLN A 158 20.64 -27.88 8.82
CA GLN A 158 20.41 -28.07 10.25
C GLN A 158 19.70 -29.38 10.58
N GLN A 159 18.70 -29.76 9.78
CA GLN A 159 18.00 -31.04 9.92
C GLN A 159 18.92 -32.25 9.66
N GLY A 160 19.78 -32.15 8.63
CA GLY A 160 20.76 -33.20 8.33
C GLY A 160 21.79 -33.42 9.47
N GLN A 161 22.22 -32.34 10.12
CA GLN A 161 23.14 -32.44 11.29
C GLN A 161 22.49 -33.05 12.53
N GLN A 162 21.20 -32.80 12.76
CA GLN A 162 20.45 -33.39 13.89
C GLN A 162 20.20 -34.89 13.71
N GLN A 163 20.14 -35.40 12.49
CA GLN A 163 19.97 -36.83 12.23
C GLN A 163 21.25 -37.66 12.34
N LEU A 164 22.40 -37.00 12.41
CA LEU A 164 23.72 -37.66 12.54
C LEU A 164 24.22 -37.74 13.99
N GLN A 165 23.49 -37.20 14.96
CA GLN A 165 23.74 -37.27 16.41
C GLN A 165 22.86 -38.30 17.09
#